data_160880ad2d0f6fa691e31c7aa481a7c9
#
_entry.id   160880ad2d0f6fa691e31c7aa481a7c9
#
_cell.length_a   1.000
_cell.length_b   1.000
_cell.length_c   1.000
_cell.angle_alpha   90.00
_cell.angle_beta   90.00
_cell.angle_gamma   90.00
#
_symmetry.space_group_name_H-M   'P 1'
#
loop_
_entity.id
_entity.type
_entity.pdbx_description
1 polymer ?
#
loop_
_entity_poly.entity_id
_entity_poly.type
_entity_poly.pdbx_seq_one_letter_code
_entity_poly.pdbx_strand_id
1 'polypeptide(L)'
;RRPPRSTPLYSSAASDVYKRQPIHLLINGDPDKKSFIVQPGHLSLVKHLNRPIEDPPKDSKTSWRRRQLAEYITHTDNPLTSRVIVNRIWQHLMGKGIVTTPNNFGFKSASPTHPELLDWLASEFVEGGWSMKKIIKMIVMSETYKQSSTHPNNMECTQIDPDNRLLWKRNIRRMDAEVLRDSLLQVSGDLNLKKGGESFYPSLAPEVLEGFSRKSSAWTPSPDKDQLRRSIYMISKRHLLIPFMKAFDFPSSEKPCGNRNRTTVVSQSLAMLNNQFIHSRSSNLARVLIQEHGEDEDAIFNAWKQIFSREPKPHELEASLKHYHKQQSYFSEKDNSRLLALSSVCHVLINSNEFLYID
;
A
#
# COMPACT_ATOMS: atom_id res chain seq x y z
N ARG A 1 49.05 6.18 -8.32
CA ARG A 1 48.13 7.28 -7.97
C ARG A 1 46.75 6.89 -8.56
N ARG A 2 45.73 6.68 -7.74
CA ARG A 2 44.36 6.52 -8.22
C ARG A 2 43.92 7.83 -8.88
N PRO A 3 43.27 7.81 -10.04
CA PRO A 3 42.71 9.03 -10.61
C PRO A 3 41.73 9.65 -9.61
N PRO A 4 41.60 10.99 -9.58
CA PRO A 4 40.66 11.63 -8.70
C PRO A 4 39.29 11.07 -8.98
N ARG A 5 38.55 10.68 -7.93
CA ARG A 5 37.15 10.26 -8.04
C ARG A 5 36.41 11.41 -8.69
N SER A 6 35.88 11.17 -9.88
CA SER A 6 34.94 12.11 -10.49
C SER A 6 33.86 12.40 -9.47
N THR A 7 33.66 13.67 -9.20
CA THR A 7 32.58 14.14 -8.33
C THR A 7 31.32 13.48 -8.85
N PRO A 8 30.58 12.71 -8.05
CA PRO A 8 29.39 12.06 -8.53
C PRO A 8 28.39 13.14 -8.98
N LEU A 9 27.83 12.97 -10.13
CA LEU A 9 26.76 13.81 -10.66
C LEU A 9 25.44 13.35 -10.03
N TYR A 10 24.95 14.11 -9.10
CA TYR A 10 24.09 13.64 -8.03
C TYR A 10 22.63 13.84 -8.20
N SER A 11 22.21 14.54 -9.22
CA SER A 11 20.78 14.66 -9.48
C SER A 11 20.50 14.54 -10.96
N SER A 12 19.32 14.07 -11.27
CA SER A 12 18.77 14.11 -12.63
C SER A 12 18.71 15.54 -13.19
N ALA A 13 18.78 16.58 -12.34
CA ALA A 13 18.91 17.97 -12.72
C ALA A 13 20.33 18.31 -13.26
N ALA A 14 21.38 17.69 -12.73
CA ALA A 14 22.74 17.90 -13.20
C ALA A 14 22.98 17.37 -14.62
N SER A 15 22.22 16.36 -15.06
CA SER A 15 22.33 15.85 -16.43
C SER A 15 21.84 16.83 -17.50
N ASP A 16 21.07 17.86 -17.14
CA ASP A 16 20.63 18.88 -18.09
C ASP A 16 21.71 19.95 -18.36
N VAL A 17 22.72 20.05 -17.52
CA VAL A 17 23.85 20.97 -17.66
C VAL A 17 24.97 20.36 -18.53
N TYR A 18 24.98 19.06 -18.71
CA TYR A 18 26.01 18.37 -19.48
C TYR A 18 25.77 18.49 -21.00
N LYS A 19 26.85 18.74 -21.75
CA LYS A 19 26.81 18.67 -23.22
C LYS A 19 26.47 17.25 -23.62
N ARG A 20 25.27 17.04 -24.15
CA ARG A 20 24.74 15.72 -24.45
C ARG A 20 25.48 15.07 -25.59
N GLN A 21 25.84 13.84 -25.39
CA GLN A 21 26.36 12.99 -26.44
C GLN A 21 25.24 12.53 -27.38
N PRO A 22 25.46 12.41 -28.70
CA PRO A 22 24.48 11.83 -29.60
C PRO A 22 24.21 10.36 -29.19
N ILE A 23 22.93 10.01 -29.16
CA ILE A 23 22.49 8.64 -28.86
C ILE A 23 22.32 7.91 -30.18
N HIS A 24 22.92 6.72 -30.28
CA HIS A 24 22.82 5.86 -31.45
C HIS A 24 21.93 4.66 -31.18
N LEU A 25 21.26 4.18 -32.23
CA LEU A 25 20.66 2.85 -32.17
C LEU A 25 21.82 1.81 -32.08
N LEU A 26 21.73 0.93 -31.11
CA LEU A 26 22.71 -0.12 -30.86
C LEU A 26 22.27 -1.42 -31.54
N ILE A 27 23.11 -2.02 -32.37
CA ILE A 27 22.82 -3.29 -33.03
C ILE A 27 22.87 -4.38 -31.94
N ASN A 28 21.77 -5.10 -31.76
CA ASN A 28 21.58 -6.11 -30.71
C ASN A 28 21.87 -5.62 -29.27
N GLY A 29 21.78 -4.31 -29.02
CA GLY A 29 22.08 -3.73 -27.71
C GLY A 29 23.60 -3.64 -27.39
N ASP A 30 24.47 -3.88 -28.34
CA ASP A 30 25.93 -3.85 -28.17
C ASP A 30 26.41 -2.38 -28.22
N PRO A 31 27.01 -1.86 -27.12
CA PRO A 31 27.47 -0.46 -27.04
C PRO A 31 28.54 -0.10 -28.07
N ASP A 32 29.31 -1.09 -28.55
CA ASP A 32 30.39 -0.90 -29.51
C ASP A 32 29.88 -0.89 -30.96
N LYS A 33 28.67 -1.43 -31.21
CA LYS A 33 28.05 -1.50 -32.54
C LYS A 33 26.99 -0.41 -32.72
N LYS A 34 27.46 0.82 -32.89
CA LYS A 34 26.59 1.99 -33.09
C LYS A 34 26.11 2.05 -34.54
N SER A 35 24.79 2.23 -34.72
CA SER A 35 24.12 2.52 -36.00
C SER A 35 23.86 4.02 -36.12
N PHE A 36 22.71 4.41 -36.68
CA PHE A 36 22.36 5.82 -36.89
C PHE A 36 22.03 6.54 -35.57
N ILE A 37 22.15 7.87 -35.60
CA ILE A 37 21.79 8.75 -34.48
C ILE A 37 20.27 8.78 -34.31
N VAL A 38 19.82 8.54 -33.09
CA VAL A 38 18.40 8.61 -32.74
C VAL A 38 18.08 10.00 -32.18
N GLN A 39 17.11 10.65 -32.78
CA GLN A 39 16.60 11.93 -32.26
C GLN A 39 15.59 11.71 -31.15
N PRO A 40 15.53 12.63 -30.15
CA PRO A 40 14.52 12.56 -29.11
C PRO A 40 13.12 12.77 -29.71
N GLY A 41 12.15 12.03 -29.25
CA GLY A 41 10.76 12.10 -29.75
C GLY A 41 9.76 11.64 -28.71
N HIS A 42 8.49 11.80 -29.00
CA HIS A 42 7.38 11.30 -28.23
C HIS A 42 6.90 9.95 -28.76
N LEU A 43 5.96 9.32 -28.05
CA LEU A 43 5.37 8.07 -28.52
C LEU A 43 4.56 8.30 -29.81
N SER A 44 4.93 7.62 -30.88
CA SER A 44 4.28 7.72 -32.20
C SER A 44 2.82 7.23 -32.20
N LEU A 45 2.42 6.46 -31.18
CA LEU A 45 1.05 5.97 -30.99
C LEU A 45 0.05 7.13 -30.87
N VAL A 46 0.43 8.22 -30.19
CA VAL A 46 -0.41 9.40 -29.99
C VAL A 46 -0.09 10.41 -31.10
N LYS A 47 -0.60 10.14 -32.31
CA LYS A 47 -0.21 10.85 -33.54
C LYS A 47 -0.36 12.37 -33.46
N HIS A 48 -1.45 12.87 -32.85
CA HIS A 48 -1.74 14.31 -32.75
C HIS A 48 -0.82 15.05 -31.76
N LEU A 49 -0.17 14.33 -30.85
CA LEU A 49 0.82 14.87 -29.91
C LEU A 49 2.27 14.52 -30.30
N ASN A 50 2.45 13.76 -31.37
CA ASN A 50 3.79 13.39 -31.84
C ASN A 50 4.45 14.56 -32.58
N ARG A 51 4.98 15.50 -31.80
CA ARG A 51 5.72 16.66 -32.30
C ARG A 51 7.21 16.45 -32.10
N PRO A 52 8.09 17.00 -32.98
CA PRO A 52 9.52 17.04 -32.71
C PRO A 52 9.80 17.74 -31.39
N ILE A 53 10.78 17.25 -30.66
CA ILE A 53 11.28 17.95 -29.49
C ILE A 53 12.10 19.15 -29.95
N GLU A 54 11.65 20.35 -29.60
CA GLU A 54 12.27 21.61 -29.99
C GLU A 54 13.58 21.83 -29.27
N ASP A 55 14.52 22.45 -29.96
CA ASP A 55 15.77 22.89 -29.35
C ASP A 55 15.49 24.07 -28.39
N PRO A 56 16.21 24.13 -27.26
CA PRO A 56 16.05 25.22 -26.30
C PRO A 56 16.52 26.55 -26.91
N PRO A 57 16.03 27.70 -26.40
CA PRO A 57 16.58 29.02 -26.74
C PRO A 57 18.10 29.07 -26.57
N LYS A 58 18.76 29.92 -27.38
CA LYS A 58 20.23 29.99 -27.45
C LYS A 58 20.93 30.20 -26.09
N ASP A 59 20.28 30.93 -25.18
CA ASP A 59 20.82 31.26 -23.87
C ASP A 59 20.32 30.33 -22.73
N SER A 60 19.65 29.24 -23.10
CA SER A 60 19.11 28.31 -22.12
C SER A 60 20.22 27.46 -21.48
N LYS A 61 20.21 27.39 -20.14
CA LYS A 61 21.08 26.51 -19.34
C LYS A 61 20.64 25.04 -19.35
N THR A 62 19.46 24.75 -19.92
CA THR A 62 18.90 23.40 -19.96
C THR A 62 18.50 23.02 -21.37
N SER A 63 18.33 21.73 -21.62
CA SER A 63 17.92 21.23 -22.94
C SER A 63 16.41 21.24 -23.19
N TRP A 64 15.61 21.62 -22.20
CA TRP A 64 14.15 21.62 -22.21
C TRP A 64 13.46 20.26 -22.46
N ARG A 65 14.22 19.21 -22.75
CA ARG A 65 13.66 17.88 -23.07
C ARG A 65 12.74 17.34 -21.96
N ARG A 66 13.14 17.51 -20.69
CA ARG A 66 12.32 17.07 -19.54
C ARG A 66 11.05 17.90 -19.41
N ARG A 67 11.11 19.19 -19.69
CA ARG A 67 9.95 20.07 -19.71
C ARG A 67 8.97 19.62 -20.80
N GLN A 68 9.44 19.45 -22.03
CA GLN A 68 8.60 19.01 -23.14
C GLN A 68 8.01 17.61 -22.94
N LEU A 69 8.77 16.69 -22.31
CA LEU A 69 8.24 15.39 -21.91
C LEU A 69 7.13 15.54 -20.84
N ALA A 70 7.31 16.42 -19.86
CA ALA A 70 6.27 16.68 -18.86
C ALA A 70 5.01 17.26 -19.51
N GLU A 71 5.15 18.25 -20.40
CA GLU A 71 4.05 18.84 -21.17
C GLU A 71 3.32 17.79 -22.01
N TYR A 72 4.05 16.87 -22.65
CA TYR A 72 3.47 15.74 -23.39
C TYR A 72 2.68 14.79 -22.46
N ILE A 73 3.26 14.40 -21.33
CA ILE A 73 2.62 13.47 -20.38
C ILE A 73 1.35 14.07 -19.77
N THR A 74 1.36 15.37 -19.45
CA THR A 74 0.24 16.05 -18.82
C THR A 74 -0.72 16.72 -19.78
N HIS A 75 -0.52 16.53 -21.08
CA HIS A 75 -1.43 17.09 -22.08
C HIS A 75 -2.84 16.51 -21.95
N THR A 76 -3.86 17.35 -22.04
CA THR A 76 -5.26 16.95 -21.89
C THR A 76 -5.68 15.88 -22.89
N ASP A 77 -5.17 15.97 -24.11
CA ASP A 77 -5.45 15.02 -25.19
C ASP A 77 -4.57 13.75 -25.13
N ASN A 78 -3.72 13.61 -24.09
CA ASN A 78 -2.97 12.38 -23.91
C ASN A 78 -3.86 11.29 -23.29
N PRO A 79 -4.26 10.27 -24.07
CA PRO A 79 -5.24 9.30 -23.60
C PRO A 79 -4.68 8.32 -22.58
N LEU A 80 -3.35 8.21 -22.44
CA LEU A 80 -2.72 7.21 -21.60
C LEU A 80 -2.65 7.65 -20.13
N THR A 81 -2.23 8.88 -19.87
CA THR A 81 -1.97 9.34 -18.51
C THR A 81 -3.22 9.31 -17.64
N SER A 82 -4.33 9.87 -18.12
CA SER A 82 -5.59 9.88 -17.38
C SER A 82 -6.13 8.46 -17.14
N ARG A 83 -6.14 7.60 -18.17
CA ARG A 83 -6.59 6.20 -18.03
C ARG A 83 -5.74 5.41 -17.03
N VAL A 84 -4.42 5.55 -17.09
CA VAL A 84 -3.52 4.84 -16.15
C VAL A 84 -3.77 5.27 -14.70
N ILE A 85 -3.90 6.58 -14.45
CA ILE A 85 -4.14 7.08 -13.08
C ILE A 85 -5.51 6.63 -12.57
N VAL A 86 -6.55 6.78 -13.36
CA VAL A 86 -7.91 6.37 -12.99
C VAL A 86 -7.99 4.86 -12.77
N ASN A 87 -7.35 4.05 -13.61
CA ASN A 87 -7.28 2.61 -13.41
C ASN A 87 -6.57 2.22 -12.11
N ARG A 88 -5.53 2.95 -11.72
CA ARG A 88 -4.84 2.74 -10.43
C ARG A 88 -5.71 3.14 -9.24
N ILE A 89 -6.41 4.27 -9.32
CA ILE A 89 -7.38 4.68 -8.30
C ILE A 89 -8.45 3.61 -8.14
N TRP A 90 -9.05 3.15 -9.25
CA TRP A 90 -10.01 2.06 -9.26
C TRP A 90 -9.46 0.79 -8.62
N GLN A 91 -8.26 0.37 -9.02
CA GLN A 91 -7.58 -0.81 -8.47
C GLN A 91 -7.39 -0.73 -6.95
N HIS A 92 -7.00 0.44 -6.43
CA HIS A 92 -6.84 0.62 -4.98
C HIS A 92 -8.16 0.54 -4.24
N LEU A 93 -9.25 1.01 -4.82
CA LEU A 93 -10.57 1.02 -4.20
C LEU A 93 -11.31 -0.32 -4.36
N MET A 94 -11.29 -0.90 -5.56
CA MET A 94 -12.05 -2.12 -5.90
C MET A 94 -11.23 -3.42 -5.79
N GLY A 95 -9.91 -3.31 -5.65
CA GLY A 95 -8.98 -4.45 -5.52
C GLY A 95 -8.37 -4.93 -6.84
N LYS A 96 -9.12 -4.88 -7.95
CA LYS A 96 -8.63 -5.17 -9.31
C LYS A 96 -8.84 -3.94 -10.19
N GLY A 97 -7.89 -3.63 -11.07
CA GLY A 97 -8.05 -2.58 -12.08
C GLY A 97 -9.05 -2.98 -13.16
N ILE A 98 -9.69 -2.00 -13.80
CA ILE A 98 -10.48 -2.19 -15.02
C ILE A 98 -9.59 -2.82 -16.10
N VAL A 99 -8.33 -2.36 -16.20
CA VAL A 99 -7.23 -3.03 -16.89
C VAL A 99 -6.38 -3.74 -15.85
N THR A 100 -6.35 -5.07 -15.88
CA THR A 100 -5.67 -5.90 -14.87
C THR A 100 -4.15 -5.87 -14.94
N THR A 101 -3.59 -5.28 -16.00
CA THR A 101 -2.15 -5.07 -16.21
C THR A 101 -1.77 -3.59 -16.04
N PRO A 102 -1.75 -3.04 -14.80
CA PRO A 102 -1.66 -1.59 -14.56
C PRO A 102 -0.34 -0.94 -15.00
N ASN A 103 0.69 -1.75 -15.25
CA ASN A 103 1.98 -1.30 -15.80
C ASN A 103 2.12 -1.50 -17.31
N ASN A 104 1.09 -2.06 -17.95
CA ASN A 104 1.10 -2.33 -19.38
C ASN A 104 -0.28 -2.00 -19.99
N PHE A 105 -0.34 -0.92 -20.75
CA PHE A 105 -1.50 -0.46 -21.52
C PHE A 105 -1.26 -0.59 -23.04
N GLY A 106 -0.28 -1.41 -23.43
CA GLY A 106 0.06 -1.65 -24.83
C GLY A 106 -0.71 -2.85 -25.44
N PHE A 107 -0.32 -3.27 -26.65
CA PHE A 107 -0.98 -4.36 -27.39
C PHE A 107 -1.03 -5.72 -26.67
N LYS A 108 -0.11 -5.96 -25.72
CA LYS A 108 -0.08 -7.18 -24.91
C LYS A 108 -0.74 -7.01 -23.54
N SER A 109 -1.46 -5.91 -23.33
CA SER A 109 -2.22 -5.70 -22.11
C SER A 109 -3.50 -6.54 -22.11
N ALA A 110 -4.02 -6.81 -20.91
CA ALA A 110 -5.39 -7.28 -20.79
C ALA A 110 -6.36 -6.22 -21.30
N SER A 111 -7.38 -6.64 -22.04
CA SER A 111 -8.47 -5.74 -22.44
C SER A 111 -9.20 -5.22 -21.20
N PRO A 112 -9.62 -3.95 -21.17
CA PRO A 112 -10.41 -3.40 -20.10
C PRO A 112 -11.74 -4.17 -19.96
N THR A 113 -12.15 -4.44 -18.70
CA THR A 113 -13.45 -5.09 -18.44
C THR A 113 -14.62 -4.18 -18.75
N HIS A 114 -14.46 -2.88 -18.54
CA HIS A 114 -15.46 -1.84 -18.75
C HIS A 114 -14.80 -0.65 -19.48
N PRO A 115 -14.63 -0.72 -20.82
CA PRO A 115 -13.89 0.31 -21.56
C PRO A 115 -14.56 1.68 -21.49
N GLU A 116 -15.88 1.75 -21.63
CA GLU A 116 -16.63 3.01 -21.58
C GLU A 116 -16.55 3.68 -20.20
N LEU A 117 -16.60 2.89 -19.12
CA LEU A 117 -16.43 3.40 -17.77
C LEU A 117 -15.01 3.96 -17.56
N LEU A 118 -13.99 3.28 -18.08
CA LEU A 118 -12.60 3.74 -17.98
C LEU A 118 -12.43 5.07 -18.71
N ASP A 119 -13.02 5.21 -19.90
CA ASP A 119 -12.94 6.39 -20.73
C ASP A 119 -13.70 7.57 -20.09
N TRP A 120 -14.90 7.33 -19.59
CA TRP A 120 -15.68 8.32 -18.89
C TRP A 120 -14.97 8.84 -17.63
N LEU A 121 -14.47 7.95 -16.76
CA LEU A 121 -13.72 8.35 -15.58
C LEU A 121 -12.44 9.12 -15.93
N ALA A 122 -11.76 8.76 -17.04
CA ALA A 122 -10.58 9.46 -17.52
C ALA A 122 -10.90 10.89 -17.98
N SER A 123 -12.02 11.09 -18.69
CA SER A 123 -12.51 12.41 -19.10
C SER A 123 -12.88 13.25 -17.88
N GLU A 124 -13.67 12.72 -16.95
CA GLU A 124 -14.03 13.38 -15.69
C GLU A 124 -12.80 13.78 -14.85
N PHE A 125 -11.73 12.99 -14.92
CA PHE A 125 -10.48 13.30 -14.22
C PHE A 125 -9.79 14.52 -14.83
N VAL A 126 -9.71 14.60 -16.17
CA VAL A 126 -9.11 15.73 -16.89
C VAL A 126 -9.94 16.98 -16.72
N GLU A 127 -11.25 16.93 -17.03
CA GLU A 127 -12.20 18.03 -16.93
C GLU A 127 -12.35 18.55 -15.49
N GLY A 128 -12.21 17.64 -14.50
CA GLY A 128 -12.22 17.97 -13.10
C GLY A 128 -10.92 18.59 -12.57
N GLY A 129 -10.00 19.00 -13.44
CA GLY A 129 -8.72 19.62 -13.07
C GLY A 129 -7.73 18.64 -12.43
N TRP A 130 -7.71 17.38 -12.87
CA TRP A 130 -6.79 16.32 -12.37
C TRP A 130 -6.95 16.02 -10.87
N SER A 131 -8.17 16.17 -10.34
CA SER A 131 -8.47 15.98 -8.93
C SER A 131 -8.69 14.50 -8.60
N MET A 132 -7.69 13.84 -8.03
CA MET A 132 -7.82 12.48 -7.51
C MET A 132 -8.93 12.36 -6.46
N LYS A 133 -9.11 13.39 -5.61
CA LYS A 133 -10.17 13.37 -4.58
C LYS A 133 -11.57 13.34 -5.18
N LYS A 134 -11.79 14.05 -6.31
CA LYS A 134 -13.07 14.04 -7.02
C LYS A 134 -13.38 12.62 -7.53
N ILE A 135 -12.42 11.96 -8.17
CA ILE A 135 -12.58 10.60 -8.68
C ILE A 135 -12.79 9.58 -7.55
N ILE A 136 -11.97 9.66 -6.49
CA ILE A 136 -12.15 8.79 -5.32
C ILE A 136 -13.56 8.94 -4.75
N LYS A 137 -14.03 10.18 -4.53
CA LYS A 137 -15.38 10.44 -4.02
C LYS A 137 -16.45 9.84 -4.93
N MET A 138 -16.30 10.02 -6.25
CA MET A 138 -17.25 9.51 -7.25
C MET A 138 -17.36 7.98 -7.18
N ILE A 139 -16.23 7.28 -7.09
CA ILE A 139 -16.19 5.82 -7.00
C ILE A 139 -16.77 5.33 -5.67
N VAL A 140 -16.35 5.89 -4.52
CA VAL A 140 -16.82 5.40 -3.21
C VAL A 140 -18.30 5.72 -2.93
N MET A 141 -18.87 6.70 -3.62
CA MET A 141 -20.29 7.03 -3.52
C MET A 141 -21.16 6.20 -4.47
N SER A 142 -20.56 5.43 -5.39
CA SER A 142 -21.32 4.58 -6.32
C SER A 142 -21.96 3.38 -5.61
N GLU A 143 -23.08 2.92 -6.13
CA GLU A 143 -23.76 1.73 -5.61
C GLU A 143 -22.88 0.47 -5.78
N THR A 144 -22.09 0.40 -6.84
CA THR A 144 -21.12 -0.68 -7.07
C THR A 144 -20.08 -0.78 -5.93
N TYR A 145 -19.62 0.35 -5.39
CA TYR A 145 -18.67 0.34 -4.27
C TYR A 145 -19.32 -0.07 -2.94
N LYS A 146 -20.59 0.27 -2.76
CA LYS A 146 -21.37 -0.02 -1.55
C LYS A 146 -21.96 -1.43 -1.52
N GLN A 147 -21.79 -2.22 -2.57
CA GLN A 147 -22.28 -3.60 -2.60
C GLN A 147 -21.68 -4.45 -1.47
N SER A 148 -22.50 -5.38 -0.95
CA SER A 148 -22.02 -6.42 -0.04
C SER A 148 -21.13 -7.43 -0.75
N SER A 149 -20.25 -8.09 0.00
CA SER A 149 -19.49 -9.25 -0.45
C SER A 149 -20.34 -10.51 -0.59
N THR A 150 -21.52 -10.52 0.03
CA THR A 150 -22.51 -11.61 -0.07
C THR A 150 -23.65 -11.21 -1.00
N HIS A 151 -24.09 -12.13 -1.85
CA HIS A 151 -25.20 -11.93 -2.77
C HIS A 151 -26.24 -13.04 -2.61
N PRO A 152 -27.55 -12.76 -2.62
CA PRO A 152 -28.59 -13.79 -2.47
C PRO A 152 -28.44 -14.95 -3.47
N ASN A 153 -28.14 -14.64 -4.73
CA ASN A 153 -27.95 -15.62 -5.81
C ASN A 153 -26.45 -15.95 -6.05
N ASN A 154 -25.67 -16.06 -4.97
CA ASN A 154 -24.21 -16.24 -5.06
C ASN A 154 -23.80 -17.45 -5.92
N MET A 155 -24.53 -18.56 -5.86
CA MET A 155 -24.23 -19.77 -6.63
C MET A 155 -24.40 -19.53 -8.15
N GLU A 156 -25.52 -18.96 -8.56
CA GLU A 156 -25.82 -18.65 -9.96
C GLU A 156 -24.85 -17.61 -10.54
N CYS A 157 -24.64 -16.51 -9.82
CA CYS A 157 -23.70 -15.47 -10.24
C CYS A 157 -22.26 -16.02 -10.36
N THR A 158 -21.84 -16.90 -9.46
CA THR A 158 -20.52 -17.54 -9.52
C THR A 158 -20.36 -18.47 -10.72
N GLN A 159 -21.45 -19.13 -11.18
CA GLN A 159 -21.40 -19.94 -12.39
C GLN A 159 -21.26 -19.09 -13.66
N ILE A 160 -21.90 -17.91 -13.69
CA ILE A 160 -21.87 -17.01 -14.84
C ILE A 160 -20.58 -16.19 -14.89
N ASP A 161 -20.18 -15.64 -13.76
CA ASP A 161 -18.99 -14.76 -13.64
C ASP A 161 -18.16 -15.10 -12.38
N PRO A 162 -17.40 -16.20 -12.41
CA PRO A 162 -16.62 -16.65 -11.25
C PRO A 162 -15.53 -15.66 -10.82
N ASP A 163 -15.00 -14.88 -11.75
CA ASP A 163 -13.94 -13.88 -11.49
C ASP A 163 -14.47 -12.53 -11.03
N ASN A 164 -15.80 -12.38 -10.91
CA ASN A 164 -16.47 -11.13 -10.57
C ASN A 164 -16.04 -9.96 -11.49
N ARG A 165 -15.95 -10.22 -12.78
CA ARG A 165 -15.57 -9.20 -13.78
C ARG A 165 -16.68 -8.17 -13.98
N LEU A 166 -17.94 -8.57 -13.79
CA LEU A 166 -19.13 -7.73 -13.91
C LEU A 166 -19.46 -6.99 -12.61
N LEU A 167 -18.66 -7.19 -11.57
CA LEU A 167 -18.81 -6.50 -10.28
C LEU A 167 -20.17 -6.74 -9.62
N TRP A 168 -20.66 -8.00 -9.65
CA TRP A 168 -21.95 -8.37 -9.07
C TRP A 168 -21.93 -8.46 -7.54
N LYS A 169 -20.74 -8.46 -6.91
CA LYS A 169 -20.52 -8.36 -5.46
C LYS A 169 -19.21 -7.63 -5.17
N ARG A 170 -19.01 -7.23 -3.92
CA ARG A 170 -17.72 -6.75 -3.47
C ARG A 170 -16.74 -7.91 -3.28
N ASN A 171 -15.50 -7.72 -3.69
CA ASN A 171 -14.44 -8.70 -3.44
C ASN A 171 -13.87 -8.51 -2.03
N ILE A 172 -13.96 -9.54 -1.19
CA ILE A 172 -13.24 -9.57 0.08
C ILE A 172 -11.75 -9.52 -0.19
N ARG A 173 -11.04 -8.69 0.54
CA ARG A 173 -9.60 -8.56 0.39
C ARG A 173 -8.89 -8.42 1.73
N ARG A 174 -7.75 -9.08 1.87
CA ARG A 174 -6.88 -8.88 3.03
C ARG A 174 -6.29 -7.47 3.01
N MET A 175 -6.18 -6.85 4.18
CA MET A 175 -5.48 -5.57 4.33
C MET A 175 -4.02 -5.69 3.90
N ASP A 176 -3.50 -4.64 3.27
CA ASP A 176 -2.08 -4.52 2.97
C ASP A 176 -1.29 -4.33 4.28
N ALA A 177 -0.02 -4.75 4.32
CA ALA A 177 0.81 -4.78 5.53
C ALA A 177 0.84 -3.45 6.29
N GLU A 178 0.93 -2.32 5.56
CA GLU A 178 0.95 -0.98 6.14
C GLU A 178 -0.40 -0.60 6.78
N VAL A 179 -1.49 -0.97 6.10
CA VAL A 179 -2.84 -0.73 6.60
C VAL A 179 -3.09 -1.55 7.86
N LEU A 180 -2.71 -2.84 7.83
CA LEU A 180 -2.84 -3.72 8.98
C LEU A 180 -2.07 -3.17 10.20
N ARG A 181 -0.82 -2.74 10.02
CA ARG A 181 -0.04 -2.15 11.11
C ARG A 181 -0.67 -0.85 11.63
N ASP A 182 -1.13 0.03 10.73
CA ASP A 182 -1.76 1.30 11.12
C ASP A 182 -3.10 1.06 11.82
N SER A 183 -3.88 0.05 11.41
CA SER A 183 -5.11 -0.37 12.08
C SER A 183 -4.85 -0.91 13.50
N LEU A 184 -3.80 -1.72 13.68
CA LEU A 184 -3.38 -2.19 15.01
C LEU A 184 -3.04 -1.03 15.95
N LEU A 185 -2.32 -0.01 15.45
CA LEU A 185 -2.01 1.19 16.21
C LEU A 185 -3.26 2.04 16.50
N GLN A 186 -4.18 2.12 15.54
CA GLN A 186 -5.43 2.88 15.70
C GLN A 186 -6.33 2.27 16.76
N VAL A 187 -6.58 0.97 16.70
CA VAL A 187 -7.47 0.29 17.67
C VAL A 187 -6.86 0.23 19.07
N SER A 188 -5.52 0.23 19.20
CA SER A 188 -4.86 0.29 20.51
C SER A 188 -4.75 1.72 21.08
N GLY A 189 -5.18 2.75 20.33
CA GLY A 189 -5.06 4.14 20.75
C GLY A 189 -3.64 4.72 20.65
N ASP A 190 -2.70 3.98 20.05
CA ASP A 190 -1.28 4.35 20.00
C ASP A 190 -0.89 5.15 18.75
N LEU A 191 -1.77 5.26 17.75
CA LEU A 191 -1.42 5.84 16.46
C LEU A 191 -1.02 7.31 16.57
N ASN A 192 0.25 7.60 16.25
CA ASN A 192 0.77 8.95 16.18
C ASN A 192 0.52 9.55 14.78
N LEU A 193 -0.37 10.53 14.71
CA LEU A 193 -0.77 11.20 13.47
C LEU A 193 0.17 12.32 13.02
N LYS A 194 1.35 12.49 13.63
CA LYS A 194 2.34 13.49 13.22
C LYS A 194 2.69 13.34 11.74
N LYS A 195 2.51 14.42 10.97
CA LYS A 195 2.78 14.49 9.54
C LYS A 195 4.17 15.07 9.27
N GLY A 196 4.82 14.58 8.19
CA GLY A 196 6.11 15.09 7.73
C GLY A 196 7.29 14.65 8.61
N GLY A 197 8.47 15.22 8.35
CA GLY A 197 9.70 14.90 9.04
C GLY A 197 10.41 13.64 8.49
N GLU A 198 11.45 13.22 9.20
CA GLU A 198 12.27 12.07 8.81
C GLU A 198 11.51 10.74 8.97
N SER A 199 11.95 9.73 8.21
CA SER A 199 11.45 8.36 8.35
C SER A 199 11.91 7.76 9.67
N PHE A 200 11.06 6.92 10.27
CA PHE A 200 11.43 6.20 11.51
C PHE A 200 11.92 4.78 11.21
N TYR A 201 12.76 4.29 12.10
CA TYR A 201 13.28 2.92 12.13
C TYR A 201 12.55 2.16 13.22
N PRO A 202 11.74 1.15 12.91
CA PRO A 202 11.12 0.31 13.93
C PRO A 202 12.15 -0.57 14.64
N SER A 203 11.83 -0.99 15.86
CA SER A 203 12.61 -2.00 16.57
C SER A 203 12.53 -3.34 15.83
N LEU A 204 13.66 -3.99 15.69
CA LEU A 204 13.81 -5.32 15.09
C LEU A 204 14.40 -6.29 16.09
N ALA A 205 14.01 -7.55 16.02
CA ALA A 205 14.62 -8.60 16.79
C ALA A 205 16.12 -8.73 16.40
N PRO A 206 17.02 -9.00 17.36
CA PRO A 206 18.46 -9.08 17.11
C PRO A 206 18.82 -10.04 15.97
N GLU A 207 18.12 -11.17 15.87
CA GLU A 207 18.34 -12.22 14.87
C GLU A 207 18.16 -11.70 13.43
N VAL A 208 17.29 -10.71 13.23
CA VAL A 208 17.07 -10.08 11.92
C VAL A 208 18.30 -9.33 11.44
N LEU A 209 19.12 -8.84 12.39
CA LEU A 209 20.32 -8.05 12.11
C LEU A 209 21.61 -8.90 12.03
N GLU A 210 21.55 -10.19 12.36
CA GLU A 210 22.72 -11.05 12.40
C GLU A 210 23.43 -11.24 11.06
N GLY A 211 22.71 -11.18 9.96
CA GLY A 211 23.25 -11.27 8.59
C GLY A 211 24.02 -10.03 8.12
N PHE A 212 24.06 -8.95 8.90
CA PHE A 212 24.70 -7.70 8.49
C PHE A 212 26.09 -7.56 9.11
N SER A 213 27.10 -7.27 8.27
CA SER A 213 28.51 -7.08 8.69
C SER A 213 28.72 -5.88 9.63
N ARG A 214 27.76 -4.93 9.70
CA ARG A 214 27.77 -3.77 10.62
C ARG A 214 26.46 -3.71 11.39
N LYS A 215 26.25 -4.64 12.30
CA LYS A 215 25.01 -4.85 13.05
C LYS A 215 24.45 -3.58 13.72
N SER A 216 25.26 -2.89 14.50
CA SER A 216 24.81 -1.73 15.29
C SER A 216 24.67 -0.42 14.50
N SER A 217 25.49 -0.23 13.44
CA SER A 217 25.44 1.01 12.62
C SER A 217 24.47 0.90 11.44
N ALA A 218 24.02 -0.32 11.12
CA ALA A 218 23.10 -0.55 10.03
C ALA A 218 21.65 -0.21 10.38
N TRP A 219 21.28 -0.31 11.66
CA TRP A 219 19.93 -0.11 12.13
C TRP A 219 19.89 0.36 13.59
N THR A 220 19.51 1.61 13.80
CA THR A 220 19.26 2.16 15.12
C THR A 220 17.78 2.48 15.23
N PRO A 221 17.03 1.82 16.13
CA PRO A 221 15.62 2.13 16.31
C PRO A 221 15.39 3.60 16.65
N SER A 222 14.35 4.19 16.09
CA SER A 222 13.91 5.52 16.46
C SER A 222 13.28 5.51 17.88
N PRO A 223 13.15 6.67 18.53
CA PRO A 223 12.39 6.78 19.78
C PRO A 223 11.00 6.16 19.67
N ASP A 224 10.48 5.55 20.72
CA ASP A 224 9.22 4.80 20.70
C ASP A 224 8.05 5.63 20.15
N LYS A 225 7.96 6.90 20.55
CA LYS A 225 6.91 7.81 20.05
C LYS A 225 6.91 7.96 18.52
N ASP A 226 8.09 7.92 17.88
CA ASP A 226 8.21 8.02 16.43
C ASP A 226 7.91 6.68 15.75
N GLN A 227 8.20 5.56 16.42
CA GLN A 227 7.84 4.23 15.94
C GLN A 227 6.32 3.99 15.89
N LEU A 228 5.52 4.76 16.61
CA LEU A 228 4.05 4.69 16.59
C LEU A 228 3.41 5.50 15.46
N ARG A 229 4.19 6.14 14.61
CA ARG A 229 3.69 6.87 13.44
C ARG A 229 3.14 5.93 12.37
N ARG A 230 2.34 6.51 11.46
CA ARG A 230 1.81 5.78 10.30
C ARG A 230 2.92 5.11 9.49
N SER A 231 2.63 3.94 8.97
CA SER A 231 3.57 3.10 8.21
C SER A 231 4.14 3.77 6.97
N ILE A 232 3.46 4.79 6.41
CA ILE A 232 3.99 5.60 5.30
C ILE A 232 5.30 6.33 5.65
N TYR A 233 5.57 6.57 6.95
CA TYR A 233 6.80 7.19 7.44
C TYR A 233 7.88 6.19 7.86
N MET A 234 7.58 4.89 7.74
CA MET A 234 8.53 3.83 8.08
C MET A 234 9.60 3.71 6.99
N ILE A 235 10.86 3.54 7.42
CA ILE A 235 11.98 3.36 6.48
C ILE A 235 11.81 2.07 5.67
N SER A 236 12.01 2.16 4.36
CA SER A 236 12.11 1.00 3.48
C SER A 236 13.54 0.89 2.96
N LYS A 237 14.28 -0.12 3.42
CA LYS A 237 15.62 -0.40 2.92
C LYS A 237 15.59 -1.51 1.87
N ARG A 238 16.35 -1.33 0.77
CA ARG A 238 16.39 -2.29 -0.34
C ARG A 238 16.74 -3.71 0.09
N HIS A 239 17.69 -3.87 0.98
CA HIS A 239 18.22 -5.18 1.40
C HIS A 239 17.72 -5.64 2.77
N LEU A 240 16.83 -4.90 3.40
CA LEU A 240 16.28 -5.24 4.71
C LEU A 240 14.79 -4.91 4.76
N LEU A 241 13.97 -5.87 4.39
CA LEU A 241 12.52 -5.78 4.59
C LEU A 241 12.19 -6.20 6.02
N ILE A 242 11.37 -5.41 6.68
CA ILE A 242 10.88 -5.69 8.02
C ILE A 242 10.08 -6.99 8.00
N PRO A 243 10.37 -7.99 8.87
CA PRO A 243 9.77 -9.32 8.80
C PRO A 243 8.25 -9.32 8.78
N PHE A 244 7.60 -8.51 9.62
CA PHE A 244 6.15 -8.35 9.63
C PHE A 244 5.63 -7.87 8.28
N MET A 245 6.25 -6.84 7.69
CA MET A 245 5.85 -6.33 6.37
C MET A 245 6.03 -7.39 5.29
N LYS A 246 7.16 -8.13 5.32
CA LYS A 246 7.44 -9.21 4.38
C LYS A 246 6.43 -10.35 4.48
N ALA A 247 6.01 -10.72 5.69
CA ALA A 247 5.01 -11.77 5.91
C ALA A 247 3.65 -11.41 5.27
N PHE A 248 3.32 -10.12 5.21
CA PHE A 248 2.08 -9.60 4.62
C PHE A 248 2.25 -9.03 3.21
N ASP A 249 3.15 -9.59 2.42
CA ASP A 249 3.35 -9.30 0.99
C ASP A 249 3.73 -7.84 0.68
N PHE A 250 4.44 -7.17 1.56
CA PHE A 250 4.99 -5.85 1.26
C PHE A 250 5.88 -5.90 0.02
N PRO A 251 5.69 -5.00 -0.96
CA PRO A 251 6.42 -5.06 -2.21
C PRO A 251 7.92 -4.80 -2.02
N SER A 252 8.73 -5.50 -2.82
CA SER A 252 10.17 -5.21 -2.90
C SER A 252 10.40 -3.81 -3.48
N SER A 253 11.33 -3.06 -2.88
CA SER A 253 11.76 -1.75 -3.40
C SER A 253 12.70 -1.84 -4.62
N GLU A 254 13.01 -3.06 -5.08
CA GLU A 254 13.94 -3.27 -6.21
C GLU A 254 13.27 -3.19 -7.57
N LYS A 255 11.97 -3.46 -7.63
CA LYS A 255 11.21 -3.53 -8.89
C LYS A 255 9.91 -2.73 -8.77
N PRO A 256 9.47 -2.10 -9.89
CA PRO A 256 8.15 -1.48 -9.94
C PRO A 256 7.06 -2.50 -9.64
N CYS A 257 6.19 -2.19 -8.68
CA CYS A 257 5.05 -3.02 -8.31
C CYS A 257 3.76 -2.41 -8.88
N GLY A 258 3.23 -3.00 -9.95
CA GLY A 258 1.96 -2.57 -10.54
C GLY A 258 0.75 -3.15 -9.81
N ASN A 259 0.90 -4.37 -9.31
CA ASN A 259 -0.11 -5.08 -8.51
C ASN A 259 0.60 -5.79 -7.36
N ARG A 260 0.08 -5.65 -6.14
CA ARG A 260 0.62 -6.34 -4.98
C ARG A 260 0.12 -7.79 -4.95
N ASN A 261 1.00 -8.70 -4.59
CA ASN A 261 0.59 -10.05 -4.26
C ASN A 261 -0.28 -10.01 -2.99
N ARG A 262 -1.22 -10.93 -2.90
CA ARG A 262 -2.03 -11.17 -1.70
C ARG A 262 -2.11 -12.67 -1.51
N THR A 263 -1.16 -13.18 -0.74
CA THR A 263 -1.10 -14.59 -0.39
C THR A 263 -1.86 -14.84 0.91
N THR A 264 -2.35 -16.07 1.09
CA THR A 264 -2.86 -16.56 2.37
C THR A 264 -2.01 -17.75 2.76
N VAL A 265 -1.11 -17.55 3.70
CA VAL A 265 -0.11 -18.55 4.10
C VAL A 265 -0.04 -18.65 5.64
N VAL A 266 0.29 -19.82 6.13
CA VAL A 266 0.36 -20.12 7.57
C VAL A 266 1.30 -19.17 8.34
N SER A 267 2.37 -18.70 7.69
CA SER A 267 3.30 -17.75 8.30
C SER A 267 2.66 -16.41 8.70
N GLN A 268 1.58 -16.01 8.03
CA GLN A 268 0.83 -14.80 8.40
C GLN A 268 0.07 -14.98 9.72
N SER A 269 -0.61 -16.11 9.88
CA SER A 269 -1.29 -16.44 11.14
C SER A 269 -0.30 -16.58 12.30
N LEU A 270 0.85 -17.22 12.06
CA LEU A 270 1.93 -17.32 13.07
C LEU A 270 2.50 -15.93 13.41
N ALA A 271 2.66 -15.06 12.42
CA ALA A 271 3.11 -13.69 12.66
C ALA A 271 2.08 -12.91 13.49
N MET A 272 0.79 -13.08 13.25
CA MET A 272 -0.25 -12.44 14.05
C MET A 272 -0.27 -12.98 15.50
N LEU A 273 -0.14 -14.28 15.67
CA LEU A 273 -0.20 -14.91 17.00
C LEU A 273 1.04 -14.63 17.86
N ASN A 274 2.24 -14.60 17.28
CA ASN A 274 3.48 -14.61 18.04
C ASN A 274 4.24 -13.27 18.02
N ASN A 275 3.80 -12.28 17.26
CA ASN A 275 4.54 -11.03 17.15
C ASN A 275 4.38 -10.15 18.40
N GLN A 276 5.51 -9.78 19.01
CA GLN A 276 5.53 -8.93 20.20
C GLN A 276 4.85 -7.58 20.00
N PHE A 277 4.91 -7.02 18.80
CA PHE A 277 4.22 -5.78 18.49
C PHE A 277 2.71 -5.94 18.65
N ILE A 278 2.13 -7.05 18.16
CA ILE A 278 0.68 -7.31 18.24
C ILE A 278 0.26 -7.57 19.69
N HIS A 279 1.05 -8.36 20.44
CA HIS A 279 0.81 -8.55 21.89
C HIS A 279 0.82 -7.23 22.65
N SER A 280 1.77 -6.34 22.34
CA SER A 280 1.83 -5.03 22.97
C SER A 280 0.60 -4.17 22.65
N ARG A 281 0.11 -4.23 21.40
CA ARG A 281 -1.10 -3.48 21.01
C ARG A 281 -2.35 -4.05 21.69
N SER A 282 -2.49 -5.37 21.73
CA SER A 282 -3.60 -6.02 22.46
C SER A 282 -3.61 -5.67 23.95
N SER A 283 -2.43 -5.65 24.58
CA SER A 283 -2.29 -5.27 25.99
C SER A 283 -2.60 -3.78 26.22
N ASN A 284 -2.19 -2.91 25.31
CA ASN A 284 -2.50 -1.48 25.44
C ASN A 284 -3.99 -1.20 25.25
N LEU A 285 -4.64 -1.83 24.26
CA LEU A 285 -6.08 -1.77 24.08
C LEU A 285 -6.81 -2.21 25.36
N ALA A 286 -6.44 -3.36 25.92
CA ALA A 286 -7.04 -3.86 27.16
C ALA A 286 -6.87 -2.87 28.33
N ARG A 287 -5.71 -2.21 28.42
CA ARG A 287 -5.47 -1.19 29.48
C ARG A 287 -6.41 0.01 29.31
N VAL A 288 -6.56 0.51 28.09
CA VAL A 288 -7.46 1.63 27.78
C VAL A 288 -8.90 1.25 28.13
N LEU A 289 -9.34 0.07 27.69
CA LEU A 289 -10.71 -0.41 27.96
C LEU A 289 -11.00 -0.58 29.45
N ILE A 290 -10.05 -1.08 30.26
CA ILE A 290 -10.18 -1.19 31.71
C ILE A 290 -10.29 0.20 32.37
N GLN A 291 -9.56 1.19 31.86
CA GLN A 291 -9.60 2.55 32.39
C GLN A 291 -10.90 3.28 32.07
N GLU A 292 -11.46 3.01 30.89
CA GLU A 292 -12.69 3.67 30.41
C GLU A 292 -13.97 2.99 30.90
N HIS A 293 -13.91 1.65 31.18
CA HIS A 293 -15.05 0.83 31.53
C HIS A 293 -14.80 0.07 32.83
N GLY A 294 -15.70 0.26 33.80
CA GLY A 294 -15.59 -0.37 35.12
C GLY A 294 -15.81 -1.87 35.09
N GLU A 295 -16.86 -2.30 34.38
CA GLU A 295 -17.29 -3.70 34.30
C GLU A 295 -16.58 -4.45 33.16
N ASP A 296 -16.32 -5.73 33.36
CA ASP A 296 -15.59 -6.56 32.39
C ASP A 296 -16.42 -6.82 31.13
N GLU A 297 -17.73 -6.97 31.26
CA GLU A 297 -18.64 -7.16 30.14
C GLU A 297 -18.67 -5.92 29.23
N ASP A 298 -18.74 -4.72 29.83
CA ASP A 298 -18.70 -3.45 29.10
C ASP A 298 -17.37 -3.26 28.38
N ALA A 299 -16.26 -3.62 29.03
CA ALA A 299 -14.94 -3.57 28.42
C ALA A 299 -14.82 -4.51 27.20
N ILE A 300 -15.36 -5.73 27.30
CA ILE A 300 -15.40 -6.69 26.20
C ILE A 300 -16.32 -6.23 25.08
N PHE A 301 -17.52 -5.72 25.41
CA PHE A 301 -18.46 -5.16 24.43
C PHE A 301 -17.81 -4.03 23.64
N ASN A 302 -17.12 -3.12 24.31
CA ASN A 302 -16.43 -2.01 23.66
C ASN A 302 -15.17 -2.45 22.90
N ALA A 303 -14.49 -3.54 23.28
CA ALA A 303 -13.45 -4.14 22.47
C ALA A 303 -13.96 -4.53 21.07
N TRP A 304 -15.14 -5.16 20.99
CA TRP A 304 -15.80 -5.48 19.73
C TRP A 304 -16.09 -4.23 18.89
N LYS A 305 -16.67 -3.19 19.50
CA LYS A 305 -16.96 -1.93 18.80
C LYS A 305 -15.70 -1.25 18.28
N GLN A 306 -14.63 -1.26 19.05
CA GLN A 306 -13.38 -0.60 18.68
C GLN A 306 -12.61 -1.36 17.60
N ILE A 307 -12.62 -2.70 17.63
CA ILE A 307 -11.90 -3.54 16.69
C ILE A 307 -12.67 -3.69 15.36
N PHE A 308 -14.00 -3.93 15.43
CA PHE A 308 -14.81 -4.26 14.25
C PHE A 308 -15.77 -3.15 13.82
N SER A 309 -15.86 -2.07 14.59
CA SER A 309 -16.82 -0.97 14.34
C SER A 309 -18.29 -1.43 14.34
N ARG A 310 -18.60 -2.52 15.03
CA ARG A 310 -19.94 -3.08 15.24
C ARG A 310 -20.12 -3.62 16.64
N GLU A 311 -21.35 -3.78 17.05
CA GLU A 311 -21.69 -4.47 18.29
C GLU A 311 -21.52 -6.00 18.14
N PRO A 312 -21.11 -6.70 19.23
CA PRO A 312 -21.09 -8.16 19.22
C PRO A 312 -22.52 -8.72 19.20
N LYS A 313 -22.70 -9.84 18.50
CA LYS A 313 -23.91 -10.63 18.63
C LYS A 313 -23.95 -11.31 20.02
N PRO A 314 -25.15 -11.68 20.56
CA PRO A 314 -25.22 -12.29 21.89
C PRO A 314 -24.30 -13.49 22.10
N HIS A 315 -24.20 -14.40 21.12
CA HIS A 315 -23.32 -15.57 21.21
C HIS A 315 -21.83 -15.23 21.10
N GLU A 316 -21.46 -14.12 20.41
CA GLU A 316 -20.09 -13.63 20.31
C GLU A 316 -19.63 -13.01 21.64
N LEU A 317 -20.52 -12.27 22.29
CA LEU A 317 -20.27 -11.69 23.61
C LEU A 317 -20.13 -12.80 24.66
N GLU A 318 -21.05 -13.78 24.68
CA GLU A 318 -20.99 -14.95 25.57
C GLU A 318 -19.70 -15.73 25.40
N ALA A 319 -19.27 -16.01 24.15
CA ALA A 319 -18.01 -16.70 23.88
C ALA A 319 -16.80 -15.91 24.38
N SER A 320 -16.82 -14.58 24.21
CA SER A 320 -15.74 -13.67 24.65
C SER A 320 -15.66 -13.63 26.18
N LEU A 321 -16.78 -13.55 26.88
CA LEU A 321 -16.86 -13.60 28.34
C LEU A 321 -16.36 -14.96 28.89
N LYS A 322 -16.78 -16.05 28.28
CA LYS A 322 -16.30 -17.40 28.64
C LYS A 322 -14.79 -17.53 28.50
N HIS A 323 -14.23 -17.00 27.40
CA HIS A 323 -12.77 -16.96 27.20
C HIS A 323 -12.09 -16.09 28.25
N TYR A 324 -12.63 -14.90 28.51
CA TYR A 324 -12.11 -13.96 29.52
C TYR A 324 -12.02 -14.64 30.91
N HIS A 325 -13.13 -15.22 31.41
CA HIS A 325 -13.15 -15.88 32.73
C HIS A 325 -12.18 -17.05 32.82
N LYS A 326 -12.05 -17.83 31.75
CA LYS A 326 -11.05 -18.91 31.69
C LYS A 326 -9.63 -18.37 31.82
N GLN A 327 -9.31 -17.27 31.13
CA GLN A 327 -8.00 -16.64 31.20
C GLN A 327 -7.76 -15.97 32.56
N GLN A 328 -8.76 -15.33 33.12
CA GLN A 328 -8.68 -14.71 34.42
C GLN A 328 -8.37 -15.77 35.51
N SER A 329 -9.04 -16.91 35.46
CA SER A 329 -8.75 -18.04 36.35
C SER A 329 -7.32 -18.59 36.15
N TYR A 330 -6.86 -18.69 34.91
CA TYR A 330 -5.49 -19.14 34.59
C TYR A 330 -4.43 -18.18 35.13
N PHE A 331 -4.70 -16.89 35.15
CA PHE A 331 -3.79 -15.84 35.65
C PHE A 331 -4.09 -15.41 37.08
N SER A 332 -4.90 -16.16 37.85
CA SER A 332 -5.38 -15.77 39.18
C SER A 332 -4.28 -15.42 40.19
N GLU A 333 -3.11 -16.04 40.06
CA GLU A 333 -1.94 -15.77 40.94
C GLU A 333 -1.17 -14.48 40.55
N LYS A 334 -1.55 -13.79 39.46
CA LYS A 334 -0.87 -12.57 39.01
C LYS A 334 -1.64 -11.34 39.42
N ASP A 335 -0.98 -10.32 39.94
CA ASP A 335 -1.59 -9.04 40.31
C ASP A 335 -2.35 -8.32 39.18
N ASN A 336 -1.97 -8.62 37.94
CA ASN A 336 -2.57 -8.03 36.75
C ASN A 336 -3.45 -9.03 35.96
N SER A 337 -4.04 -10.01 36.62
CA SER A 337 -4.88 -11.07 36.03
C SER A 337 -5.98 -10.54 35.12
N ARG A 338 -6.69 -9.47 35.56
CA ARG A 338 -7.71 -8.76 34.78
C ARG A 338 -7.18 -8.25 33.45
N LEU A 339 -6.03 -7.55 33.48
CA LEU A 339 -5.39 -7.01 32.28
C LEU A 339 -4.95 -8.12 31.33
N LEU A 340 -4.36 -9.20 31.84
CA LEU A 340 -3.89 -10.33 31.03
C LEU A 340 -5.06 -11.07 30.37
N ALA A 341 -6.17 -11.27 31.10
CA ALA A 341 -7.36 -11.90 30.57
C ALA A 341 -8.00 -11.07 29.44
N LEU A 342 -8.19 -9.77 29.65
CA LEU A 342 -8.75 -8.89 28.63
C LEU A 342 -7.81 -8.71 27.44
N SER A 343 -6.48 -8.66 27.69
CA SER A 343 -5.47 -8.64 26.60
C SER A 343 -5.55 -9.89 25.73
N SER A 344 -5.83 -11.05 26.32
CA SER A 344 -6.06 -12.30 25.57
C SER A 344 -7.32 -12.21 24.71
N VAL A 345 -8.41 -11.65 25.20
CA VAL A 345 -9.63 -11.42 24.41
C VAL A 345 -9.33 -10.50 23.22
N CYS A 346 -8.73 -9.33 23.47
CA CYS A 346 -8.35 -8.39 22.43
C CYS A 346 -7.43 -9.04 21.39
N HIS A 347 -6.48 -9.87 21.82
CA HIS A 347 -5.58 -10.59 20.93
C HIS A 347 -6.33 -11.59 20.02
N VAL A 348 -7.30 -12.32 20.56
CA VAL A 348 -8.14 -13.25 19.77
C VAL A 348 -8.94 -12.46 18.72
N LEU A 349 -9.58 -11.36 19.10
CA LEU A 349 -10.38 -10.54 18.19
C LEU A 349 -9.52 -9.96 17.06
N ILE A 350 -8.35 -9.40 17.38
CA ILE A 350 -7.39 -8.86 16.40
C ILE A 350 -6.86 -9.94 15.43
N ASN A 351 -6.79 -11.21 15.87
CA ASN A 351 -6.36 -12.33 15.03
C ASN A 351 -7.49 -12.92 14.18
N SER A 352 -8.71 -12.41 14.27
CA SER A 352 -9.83 -12.90 13.48
C SER A 352 -9.74 -12.48 12.00
N ASN A 353 -10.39 -13.25 11.13
CA ASN A 353 -10.50 -12.88 9.72
C ASN A 353 -11.25 -11.55 9.51
N GLU A 354 -12.22 -11.25 10.37
CA GLU A 354 -12.99 -10.01 10.32
C GLU A 354 -12.12 -8.78 10.50
N PHE A 355 -11.05 -8.86 11.31
CA PHE A 355 -10.08 -7.77 11.43
C PHE A 355 -9.11 -7.70 10.26
N LEU A 356 -8.71 -8.84 9.71
CA LEU A 356 -7.66 -8.92 8.68
C LEU A 356 -8.16 -8.61 7.27
N TYR A 357 -9.44 -8.82 7.00
CA TYR A 357 -10.03 -8.69 5.68
C TYR A 357 -11.04 -7.54 5.64
N ILE A 358 -11.01 -6.81 4.54
CA ILE A 358 -11.99 -5.76 4.23
C ILE A 358 -13.10 -6.40 3.40
N ASP A 359 -14.31 -6.26 3.90
CA ASP A 359 -15.53 -6.73 3.31
C ASP A 359 -16.26 -5.59 2.56
#